data_77e98a4dd12a1b8cca8175dfbffdc2a9
#
_entry.id   77e98a4dd12a1b8cca8175dfbffdc2a9
#
_cell.length_a   1.000
_cell.length_b   1.000
_cell.length_c   1.000
_cell.angle_alpha   90.00
_cell.angle_beta   90.00
_cell.angle_gamma   90.00
#
_symmetry.space_group_name_H-M   'P 1'
#
loop_
_entity.id
_entity.type
_entity.pdbx_description
1 polymer ?
#
loop_
_entity_poly.entity_id
_entity_poly.type
_entity_poly.pdbx_seq_one_letter_code
_entity_poly.pdbx_strand_id
1 'polypeptide(L)'
;LDIDDEQLATLAAEALGEAPESVRLRASRAKQHPYDLPALTTAGRHWVTGTLSTPNGDRDFRLFVKHVQRFSTSLHAAMVPEEHRAAVDAALPWANEPSVYRSTLASALPEGLTMPRALLVQGLDANSAAIWLAEVPSAPTQWTSADLARAAYLLGRFAANRDVRAVAAKSGHRMAAVRDYAEGRLRHQVVPALLDEGLAHHPLIAGAFSPDLIARLRRAAHRLPEFVEELEGMPLMASHGDACPNNLLTHPDSTDITLIDFGFFGEQPAGFDLSQLLVGEVQLGRRPAAALADDEEAVLPAYVRGLRDEGLDISESTVRRSHALLLLLFAGLSAYPLEHLGGPVTPEALAAASERAQMAAFALDLVDATSS
;
A
#
# COMPACT_ATOMS: atom_id res chain seq x y z
N LEU A 1 3.35 -2.71 -24.93
CA LEU A 1 4.54 -3.36 -24.39
C LEU A 1 5.49 -3.58 -25.55
N ASP A 2 6.46 -2.67 -25.72
CA ASP A 2 7.36 -2.69 -26.88
C ASP A 2 8.58 -3.59 -26.61
N ILE A 3 8.34 -4.90 -26.54
CA ILE A 3 9.42 -5.89 -26.64
C ILE A 3 9.11 -6.84 -27.79
N ASP A 4 10.14 -7.25 -28.51
CA ASP A 4 10.03 -8.24 -29.58
C ASP A 4 10.08 -9.68 -29.03
N ASP A 5 9.88 -10.65 -29.92
CA ASP A 5 9.86 -12.07 -29.56
C ASP A 5 11.21 -12.57 -29.00
N GLU A 6 12.32 -12.00 -29.44
CA GLU A 6 13.66 -12.38 -28.96
C GLU A 6 13.89 -11.87 -27.53
N GLN A 7 13.51 -10.63 -27.26
CA GLN A 7 13.55 -10.05 -25.91
C GLN A 7 12.61 -10.82 -24.96
N LEU A 8 11.39 -11.15 -25.42
CA LEU A 8 10.44 -11.92 -24.60
C LEU A 8 10.99 -13.33 -24.30
N ALA A 9 11.60 -14.00 -25.29
CA ALA A 9 12.24 -15.29 -25.07
C ALA A 9 13.37 -15.20 -24.02
N THR A 10 14.17 -14.14 -24.08
CA THR A 10 15.25 -13.88 -23.12
C THR A 10 14.71 -13.71 -21.70
N LEU A 11 13.67 -12.85 -21.50
CA LEU A 11 13.06 -12.64 -20.18
C LEU A 11 12.41 -13.92 -19.64
N ALA A 12 11.74 -14.68 -20.52
CA ALA A 12 11.12 -15.94 -20.13
C ALA A 12 12.15 -17.01 -19.77
N ALA A 13 13.27 -17.10 -20.53
CA ALA A 13 14.39 -17.98 -20.20
C ALA A 13 14.98 -17.65 -18.84
N GLU A 14 15.24 -16.37 -18.58
CA GLU A 14 15.72 -15.90 -17.29
C GLU A 14 14.74 -16.27 -16.16
N ALA A 15 13.43 -16.06 -16.36
CA ALA A 15 12.41 -16.42 -15.38
C ALA A 15 12.44 -17.91 -15.02
N LEU A 16 12.67 -18.76 -16.02
CA LEU A 16 12.72 -20.21 -15.87
C LEU A 16 14.10 -20.77 -15.45
N GLY A 17 15.14 -19.93 -15.39
CA GLY A 17 16.52 -20.34 -15.11
C GLY A 17 17.16 -21.08 -16.28
N GLU A 18 16.73 -20.83 -17.51
CA GLU A 18 17.29 -21.39 -18.74
C GLU A 18 18.32 -20.42 -19.36
N ALA A 19 19.25 -20.95 -20.15
CA ALA A 19 20.17 -20.11 -20.92
C ALA A 19 19.46 -19.49 -22.11
N PRO A 20 19.44 -18.15 -22.28
CA PRO A 20 18.68 -17.48 -23.33
C PRO A 20 19.00 -17.95 -24.73
N GLU A 21 20.26 -18.28 -25.01
CA GLU A 21 20.74 -18.78 -26.31
C GLU A 21 20.24 -20.19 -26.63
N SER A 22 19.76 -20.92 -25.66
CA SER A 22 19.29 -22.32 -25.79
C SER A 22 17.79 -22.45 -26.01
N VAL A 23 17.05 -21.34 -25.98
CA VAL A 23 15.59 -21.36 -26.04
C VAL A 23 15.03 -20.64 -27.26
N ARG A 24 13.78 -20.97 -27.61
CA ARG A 24 13.02 -20.26 -28.66
C ARG A 24 11.58 -20.08 -28.20
N LEU A 25 11.03 -18.89 -28.44
CA LEU A 25 9.63 -18.63 -28.22
C LEU A 25 8.77 -19.43 -29.23
N ARG A 26 7.82 -20.22 -28.74
CA ARG A 26 6.85 -20.95 -29.55
C ARG A 26 5.57 -20.16 -29.73
N ALA A 27 5.07 -19.63 -28.61
CA ALA A 27 3.85 -18.85 -28.59
C ALA A 27 3.84 -17.94 -27.37
N SER A 28 3.17 -16.81 -27.50
CA SER A 28 2.92 -15.91 -26.36
C SER A 28 1.55 -15.25 -26.48
N ARG A 29 1.01 -14.83 -25.35
CA ARG A 29 -0.17 -13.99 -25.28
C ARG A 29 -0.09 -13.06 -24.08
N ALA A 30 -0.55 -11.85 -24.22
CA ALA A 30 -0.77 -10.92 -23.11
C ALA A 30 -2.26 -10.87 -22.77
N LYS A 31 -2.58 -10.91 -21.48
CA LYS A 31 -3.94 -10.74 -20.96
C LYS A 31 -3.92 -9.69 -19.87
N GLN A 32 -4.79 -8.68 -19.97
CA GLN A 32 -4.94 -7.71 -18.91
C GLN A 32 -5.33 -8.40 -17.60
N HIS A 33 -4.66 -8.02 -16.51
CA HIS A 33 -5.02 -8.44 -15.17
C HIS A 33 -6.08 -7.46 -14.64
N PRO A 34 -7.32 -7.91 -14.39
CA PRO A 34 -8.37 -7.03 -13.88
C PRO A 34 -7.99 -6.53 -12.49
N TYR A 35 -8.33 -5.28 -12.22
CA TYR A 35 -8.10 -4.65 -10.94
C TYR A 35 -9.21 -3.62 -10.69
N ASP A 36 -9.98 -3.85 -9.66
CA ASP A 36 -11.22 -3.11 -9.40
C ASP A 36 -10.99 -1.81 -8.60
N LEU A 37 -9.78 -1.63 -8.03
CA LEU A 37 -9.46 -0.42 -7.28
C LEU A 37 -8.86 0.65 -8.20
N PRO A 38 -9.18 1.94 -7.98
CA PRO A 38 -8.58 3.04 -8.74
C PRO A 38 -7.05 3.03 -8.59
N ALA A 39 -6.35 2.99 -9.71
CA ALA A 39 -4.90 3.01 -9.76
C ALA A 39 -4.43 4.26 -10.50
N LEU A 40 -4.12 5.32 -9.76
CA LEU A 40 -3.89 6.66 -10.32
C LEU A 40 -2.62 6.75 -11.18
N THR A 41 -1.59 5.99 -10.83
CA THR A 41 -0.28 5.96 -11.51
C THR A 41 0.00 4.64 -12.22
N THR A 42 -0.97 3.73 -12.32
CA THR A 42 -0.83 2.48 -13.07
C THR A 42 -1.68 2.54 -14.34
N ALA A 43 -1.02 2.51 -15.51
CA ALA A 43 -1.69 2.49 -16.81
C ALA A 43 -2.23 1.10 -17.17
N GLY A 44 -1.60 0.04 -16.64
CA GLY A 44 -2.05 -1.32 -16.90
C GLY A 44 -1.26 -2.38 -16.15
N ARG A 45 -1.89 -3.52 -15.97
CA ARG A 45 -1.30 -4.75 -15.43
C ARG A 45 -1.63 -5.90 -16.37
N HIS A 46 -0.64 -6.71 -16.71
CA HIS A 46 -0.83 -7.79 -17.67
C HIS A 46 -0.11 -9.05 -17.20
N TRP A 47 -0.73 -10.18 -17.43
CA TRP A 47 -0.06 -11.45 -17.48
C TRP A 47 0.40 -11.72 -18.92
N VAL A 48 1.68 -11.99 -19.09
CA VAL A 48 2.25 -12.49 -20.35
C VAL A 48 2.58 -13.95 -20.14
N THR A 49 1.90 -14.82 -20.86
CA THR A 49 2.07 -16.26 -20.79
C THR A 49 2.50 -16.81 -22.13
N GLY A 50 3.23 -17.90 -22.13
CA GLY A 50 3.64 -18.53 -23.37
C GLY A 50 4.41 -19.82 -23.13
N THR A 51 4.98 -20.36 -24.20
CA THR A 51 5.76 -21.60 -24.17
C THR A 51 7.11 -21.35 -24.83
N LEU A 52 8.19 -21.74 -24.16
CA LEU A 52 9.55 -21.80 -24.69
C LEU A 52 9.87 -23.23 -25.11
N SER A 53 10.47 -23.39 -26.27
CA SER A 53 11.17 -24.62 -26.62
C SER A 53 12.57 -24.57 -26.00
N THR A 54 12.90 -25.54 -25.17
CA THR A 54 14.20 -25.68 -24.49
C THR A 54 14.87 -26.99 -24.92
N PRO A 55 16.16 -27.19 -24.65
CA PRO A 55 16.84 -28.47 -24.94
C PRO A 55 16.17 -29.68 -24.23
N ASN A 56 15.47 -29.46 -23.14
CA ASN A 56 14.81 -30.49 -22.32
C ASN A 56 13.30 -30.65 -22.64
N GLY A 57 12.81 -30.00 -23.69
CA GLY A 57 11.40 -29.98 -24.09
C GLY A 57 10.75 -28.62 -23.93
N ASP A 58 9.47 -28.54 -24.26
CA ASP A 58 8.73 -27.29 -24.15
C ASP A 58 8.38 -26.99 -22.67
N ARG A 59 8.55 -25.71 -22.28
CA ARG A 59 8.25 -25.21 -20.95
C ARG A 59 7.36 -23.99 -21.02
N ASP A 60 6.28 -23.99 -20.25
CA ASP A 60 5.41 -22.84 -20.11
C ASP A 60 6.02 -21.80 -19.16
N PHE A 61 5.80 -20.53 -19.49
CA PHE A 61 6.20 -19.40 -18.65
C PHE A 61 5.04 -18.45 -18.39
N ARG A 62 5.16 -17.71 -17.29
CA ARG A 62 4.24 -16.64 -16.93
C ARG A 62 5.00 -15.49 -16.31
N LEU A 63 4.83 -14.30 -16.88
CA LEU A 63 5.44 -13.06 -16.43
C LEU A 63 4.35 -12.06 -16.06
N PHE A 64 4.59 -11.25 -15.04
CA PHE A 64 3.72 -10.13 -14.70
C PHE A 64 4.33 -8.83 -15.21
N VAL A 65 3.51 -8.01 -15.86
CA VAL A 65 3.96 -6.71 -16.39
C VAL A 65 3.10 -5.61 -15.81
N LYS A 66 3.73 -4.67 -15.11
CA LYS A 66 3.09 -3.46 -14.60
C LYS A 66 3.55 -2.27 -15.41
N HIS A 67 2.62 -1.56 -16.02
CA HIS A 67 2.86 -0.28 -16.69
C HIS A 67 2.51 0.84 -15.73
N VAL A 68 3.49 1.63 -15.31
CA VAL A 68 3.31 2.79 -14.45
C VAL A 68 3.50 4.08 -15.24
N GLN A 69 2.78 5.12 -14.82
CA GLN A 69 2.79 6.41 -15.51
C GLN A 69 2.57 7.57 -14.54
N ARG A 70 3.01 8.75 -14.96
CA ARG A 70 2.71 10.00 -14.28
C ARG A 70 1.20 10.23 -14.20
N PHE A 71 0.70 10.73 -13.07
CA PHE A 71 -0.73 10.97 -12.87
C PHE A 71 -1.32 11.89 -13.96
N SER A 72 -0.63 12.99 -14.30
CA SER A 72 -1.12 13.94 -15.30
C SER A 72 -1.29 13.37 -16.73
N THR A 73 -0.71 12.19 -17.00
CA THR A 73 -0.91 11.44 -18.25
C THR A 73 -1.99 10.36 -18.15
N SER A 74 -2.55 10.14 -16.96
CA SER A 74 -3.58 9.13 -16.73
C SER A 74 -4.97 9.62 -17.15
N LEU A 75 -5.89 8.68 -17.37
CA LEU A 75 -7.31 8.98 -17.60
C LEU A 75 -7.94 9.72 -16.41
N HIS A 76 -7.41 9.56 -15.22
CA HIS A 76 -7.90 10.20 -14.00
C HIS A 76 -7.47 11.68 -13.89
N ALA A 77 -6.52 12.13 -14.70
CA ALA A 77 -6.07 13.53 -14.69
C ALA A 77 -7.20 14.52 -15.03
N ALA A 78 -8.19 14.09 -15.82
CA ALA A 78 -9.36 14.90 -16.15
C ALA A 78 -10.26 15.22 -14.93
N MET A 79 -10.15 14.45 -13.85
CA MET A 79 -10.91 14.65 -12.61
C MET A 79 -10.32 15.77 -11.72
N VAL A 80 -9.08 16.23 -12.04
CA VAL A 80 -8.38 17.24 -11.27
C VAL A 80 -8.21 18.50 -12.13
N PRO A 81 -8.57 19.70 -11.61
CA PRO A 81 -8.32 20.97 -12.30
C PRO A 81 -6.85 21.09 -12.73
N GLU A 82 -6.60 21.68 -13.88
CA GLU A 82 -5.28 21.75 -14.50
C GLU A 82 -4.23 22.37 -13.58
N GLU A 83 -4.61 23.44 -12.88
CA GLU A 83 -3.77 24.16 -11.92
C GLU A 83 -3.30 23.31 -10.73
N HIS A 84 -4.00 22.20 -10.41
CA HIS A 84 -3.65 21.31 -9.30
C HIS A 84 -2.92 20.03 -9.73
N ARG A 85 -2.87 19.73 -11.03
CA ARG A 85 -2.26 18.47 -11.51
C ARG A 85 -0.78 18.34 -11.17
N ALA A 86 -0.03 19.44 -11.22
CA ALA A 86 1.38 19.45 -10.85
C ALA A 86 1.62 19.07 -9.36
N ALA A 87 0.73 19.53 -8.46
CA ALA A 87 0.78 19.18 -7.06
C ALA A 87 0.43 17.69 -6.84
N VAL A 88 -0.56 17.18 -7.58
CA VAL A 88 -0.91 15.74 -7.53
C VAL A 88 0.21 14.87 -8.10
N ASP A 89 0.87 15.29 -9.19
CA ASP A 89 2.04 14.59 -9.73
C ASP A 89 3.20 14.51 -8.73
N ALA A 90 3.40 15.58 -7.96
CA ALA A 90 4.42 15.59 -6.91
C ALA A 90 4.09 14.67 -5.73
N ALA A 91 2.80 14.57 -5.37
CA ALA A 91 2.32 13.73 -4.28
C ALA A 91 2.19 12.24 -4.66
N LEU A 92 2.15 11.90 -5.95
CA LEU A 92 2.01 10.54 -6.45
C LEU A 92 3.28 10.11 -7.20
N PRO A 93 4.25 9.48 -6.54
CA PRO A 93 5.59 9.21 -7.06
C PRO A 93 5.62 8.01 -8.03
N TRP A 94 5.05 8.14 -9.24
CA TRP A 94 4.97 7.08 -10.24
C TRP A 94 6.32 6.41 -10.57
N ALA A 95 7.41 7.18 -10.51
CA ALA A 95 8.77 6.70 -10.83
C ALA A 95 9.43 5.93 -9.67
N ASN A 96 8.82 5.95 -8.48
CA ASN A 96 9.41 5.32 -7.30
C ASN A 96 9.50 3.81 -7.46
N GLU A 97 8.42 3.15 -7.84
CA GLU A 97 8.40 1.69 -7.98
C GLU A 97 9.42 1.17 -9.01
N PRO A 98 9.55 1.73 -10.24
CA PRO A 98 10.64 1.39 -11.16
C PRO A 98 12.03 1.59 -10.55
N SER A 99 12.22 2.63 -9.74
CA SER A 99 13.50 2.91 -9.07
C SER A 99 13.82 1.87 -8.00
N VAL A 100 12.82 1.43 -7.24
CA VAL A 100 12.95 0.38 -6.24
C VAL A 100 13.39 -0.94 -6.88
N TYR A 101 12.76 -1.35 -7.98
CA TYR A 101 13.15 -2.56 -8.70
C TYR A 101 14.52 -2.50 -9.35
N ARG A 102 15.09 -1.30 -9.60
CA ARG A 102 16.48 -1.11 -10.06
C ARG A 102 17.47 -1.03 -8.90
N SER A 103 17.01 -0.90 -7.67
CA SER A 103 17.85 -0.75 -6.48
C SER A 103 18.37 -2.10 -5.97
N THR A 104 19.12 -2.03 -4.88
CA THR A 104 19.61 -3.21 -4.15
C THR A 104 18.62 -3.71 -3.10
N LEU A 105 17.37 -3.26 -3.10
CA LEU A 105 16.38 -3.62 -2.07
C LEU A 105 16.20 -5.14 -1.96
N ALA A 106 16.12 -5.84 -3.09
CA ALA A 106 15.93 -7.30 -3.09
C ALA A 106 16.98 -8.06 -2.27
N SER A 107 18.23 -7.58 -2.29
CA SER A 107 19.34 -8.17 -1.51
C SER A 107 19.47 -7.62 -0.10
N ALA A 108 18.74 -6.55 0.22
CA ALA A 108 18.71 -5.90 1.52
C ALA A 108 17.58 -6.42 2.42
N LEU A 109 16.60 -7.13 1.88
CA LEU A 109 15.44 -7.61 2.63
C LEU A 109 15.88 -8.57 3.75
N PRO A 110 15.32 -8.42 4.97
CA PRO A 110 15.57 -9.37 6.05
C PRO A 110 14.95 -10.75 5.74
N GLU A 111 15.50 -11.79 6.34
CA GLU A 111 14.98 -13.16 6.23
C GLU A 111 13.48 -13.20 6.55
N GLY A 112 12.73 -13.94 5.75
CA GLY A 112 11.27 -14.02 5.81
C GLY A 112 10.54 -13.01 4.92
N LEU A 113 11.27 -12.05 4.33
CA LEU A 113 10.74 -11.13 3.32
C LEU A 113 11.43 -11.32 1.98
N THR A 114 10.63 -11.28 0.93
CA THR A 114 11.10 -11.31 -0.45
C THR A 114 10.38 -10.24 -1.28
N MET A 115 10.82 -10.05 -2.51
CA MET A 115 10.11 -9.27 -3.52
C MET A 115 10.20 -9.96 -4.88
N PRO A 116 9.28 -9.69 -5.83
CA PRO A 116 9.36 -10.28 -7.15
C PRO A 116 10.68 -9.95 -7.83
N ARG A 117 11.28 -10.93 -8.48
CA ARG A 117 12.47 -10.69 -9.27
C ARG A 117 12.12 -9.84 -10.50
N ALA A 118 12.71 -8.66 -10.59
CA ALA A 118 12.62 -7.84 -11.79
C ALA A 118 13.51 -8.44 -12.90
N LEU A 119 12.90 -8.73 -14.03
CA LEU A 119 13.56 -9.22 -15.24
C LEU A 119 13.97 -8.05 -16.13
N LEU A 120 13.11 -7.03 -16.22
CA LEU A 120 13.37 -5.80 -16.96
C LEU A 120 12.59 -4.64 -16.34
N VAL A 121 13.25 -3.50 -16.23
CA VAL A 121 12.60 -2.22 -15.91
C VAL A 121 12.91 -1.23 -17.00
N GLN A 122 11.96 -1.05 -17.92
CA GLN A 122 12.12 -0.26 -19.14
C GLN A 122 11.42 1.09 -19.00
N GLY A 123 12.13 2.19 -19.23
CA GLY A 123 11.50 3.50 -19.48
C GLY A 123 10.84 3.47 -20.86
N LEU A 124 9.56 3.79 -20.94
CA LEU A 124 8.83 3.85 -22.21
C LEU A 124 8.93 5.26 -22.81
N ASP A 125 8.82 6.26 -21.95
CA ASP A 125 9.02 7.67 -22.27
C ASP A 125 9.43 8.46 -21.01
N ALA A 126 9.37 9.80 -21.05
CA ALA A 126 9.70 10.67 -19.90
C ALA A 126 8.70 10.55 -18.74
N ASN A 127 7.53 9.95 -18.96
CA ASN A 127 6.40 9.93 -18.02
C ASN A 127 5.91 8.52 -17.69
N SER A 128 6.53 7.47 -18.21
CA SER A 128 6.06 6.10 -18.04
C SER A 128 7.16 5.05 -18.10
N ALA A 129 6.92 3.91 -17.47
CA ALA A 129 7.81 2.77 -17.46
C ALA A 129 7.03 1.44 -17.41
N ALA A 130 7.62 0.38 -17.93
CA ALA A 130 7.17 -0.99 -17.80
C ALA A 130 8.10 -1.77 -16.85
N ILE A 131 7.51 -2.52 -15.92
CA ILE A 131 8.22 -3.38 -14.98
C ILE A 131 7.81 -4.82 -15.29
N TRP A 132 8.78 -5.62 -15.73
CA TRP A 132 8.60 -7.03 -16.03
C TRP A 132 9.11 -7.87 -14.87
N LEU A 133 8.23 -8.66 -14.28
CA LEU A 133 8.48 -9.44 -13.08
C LEU A 133 8.30 -10.93 -13.35
N ALA A 134 9.16 -11.73 -12.76
CA ALA A 134 8.91 -13.18 -12.66
C ALA A 134 7.62 -13.41 -11.84
N GLU A 135 6.88 -14.45 -12.21
CA GLU A 135 5.71 -14.87 -11.44
C GLU A 135 6.11 -15.22 -10.00
N VAL A 136 5.31 -14.76 -9.05
CA VAL A 136 5.41 -15.16 -7.65
C VAL A 136 4.32 -16.18 -7.37
N PRO A 137 4.65 -17.43 -7.04
CA PRO A 137 3.67 -18.40 -6.56
C PRO A 137 3.03 -17.86 -5.28
N SER A 138 1.73 -17.65 -5.28
CA SER A 138 1.01 -17.12 -4.13
C SER A 138 -0.28 -17.88 -3.91
N ALA A 139 -0.71 -18.00 -2.66
CA ALA A 139 -1.97 -18.58 -2.27
C ALA A 139 -2.93 -17.50 -1.76
N PRO A 140 -4.24 -17.61 -2.05
CA PRO A 140 -5.22 -16.77 -1.39
C PRO A 140 -5.16 -17.00 0.13
N THR A 141 -5.04 -15.92 0.90
CA THR A 141 -4.91 -16.01 2.36
C THR A 141 -6.09 -15.34 3.02
N GLN A 142 -6.72 -16.05 3.94
CA GLN A 142 -7.61 -15.46 4.92
C GLN A 142 -6.76 -15.06 6.13
N TRP A 143 -6.51 -13.78 6.27
CA TRP A 143 -5.64 -13.23 7.31
C TRP A 143 -6.23 -13.43 8.71
N THR A 144 -5.50 -14.12 9.58
CA THR A 144 -5.79 -14.23 11.02
C THR A 144 -4.99 -13.19 11.80
N SER A 145 -5.32 -12.96 13.08
CA SER A 145 -4.51 -12.09 13.96
C SER A 145 -3.06 -12.57 14.07
N ALA A 146 -2.83 -13.88 14.02
CA ALA A 146 -1.48 -14.46 14.03
C ALA A 146 -0.71 -14.14 12.73
N ASP A 147 -1.37 -14.17 11.57
CA ASP A 147 -0.76 -13.81 10.28
C ASP A 147 -0.43 -12.32 10.25
N LEU A 148 -1.34 -11.48 10.74
CA LEU A 148 -1.11 -10.03 10.87
C LEU A 148 0.06 -9.72 11.82
N ALA A 149 0.14 -10.39 12.97
CA ALA A 149 1.25 -10.24 13.91
C ALA A 149 2.59 -10.69 13.31
N ARG A 150 2.58 -11.78 12.51
CA ARG A 150 3.75 -12.22 11.78
C ARG A 150 4.19 -11.19 10.74
N ALA A 151 3.26 -10.69 9.92
CA ALA A 151 3.55 -9.65 8.94
C ALA A 151 4.10 -8.39 9.62
N ALA A 152 3.51 -7.96 10.74
CA ALA A 152 3.98 -6.83 11.52
C ALA A 152 5.41 -7.04 12.06
N TYR A 153 5.74 -8.22 12.56
CA TYR A 153 7.10 -8.55 12.98
C TYR A 153 8.10 -8.39 11.82
N LEU A 154 7.77 -8.93 10.65
CA LEU A 154 8.62 -8.83 9.47
C LEU A 154 8.73 -7.38 8.95
N LEU A 155 7.63 -6.61 8.99
CA LEU A 155 7.64 -5.18 8.66
C LEU A 155 8.45 -4.36 9.68
N GLY A 156 8.45 -4.76 10.96
CA GLY A 156 9.34 -4.16 11.97
C GLY A 156 10.82 -4.40 11.65
N ARG A 157 11.17 -5.62 11.26
CA ARG A 157 12.52 -5.94 10.78
C ARG A 157 12.86 -5.15 9.52
N PHE A 158 11.97 -5.10 8.54
CA PHE A 158 12.11 -4.28 7.33
C PHE A 158 12.40 -2.81 7.66
N ALA A 159 11.61 -2.23 8.56
CA ALA A 159 11.70 -0.82 8.93
C ALA A 159 13.03 -0.46 9.61
N ALA A 160 13.58 -1.36 10.43
CA ALA A 160 14.80 -1.14 11.19
C ALA A 160 16.07 -1.62 10.48
N ASN A 161 15.95 -2.54 9.52
CA ASN A 161 17.12 -3.12 8.85
C ASN A 161 17.99 -2.04 8.21
N ARG A 162 19.29 -2.08 8.53
CA ARG A 162 20.24 -1.05 8.13
C ARG A 162 20.32 -0.87 6.59
N ASP A 163 20.33 -1.97 5.85
CA ASP A 163 20.53 -1.94 4.41
C ASP A 163 19.25 -1.48 3.71
N VAL A 164 18.07 -1.89 4.20
CA VAL A 164 16.77 -1.39 3.73
C VAL A 164 16.67 0.12 3.96
N ARG A 165 17.03 0.60 5.14
CA ARG A 165 17.07 2.05 5.46
C ARG A 165 18.03 2.81 4.56
N ALA A 166 19.19 2.23 4.23
CA ALA A 166 20.14 2.84 3.30
C ALA A 166 19.57 2.96 1.87
N VAL A 167 18.71 2.03 1.43
CA VAL A 167 17.99 2.14 0.17
C VAL A 167 16.89 3.18 0.26
N ALA A 168 16.07 3.18 1.33
CA ALA A 168 15.00 4.14 1.55
C ALA A 168 15.49 5.59 1.54
N ALA A 169 16.59 5.86 2.23
CA ALA A 169 17.22 7.20 2.28
C ALA A 169 17.74 7.70 0.91
N LYS A 170 18.02 6.78 -0.03
CA LYS A 170 18.48 7.10 -1.39
C LYS A 170 17.34 7.16 -2.40
N SER A 171 16.17 6.59 -2.08
CA SER A 171 15.00 6.76 -2.92
C SER A 171 14.75 8.26 -3.01
N GLY A 172 14.83 8.85 -4.20
CA GLY A 172 14.77 10.29 -4.42
C GLY A 172 13.43 10.96 -4.02
N HIS A 173 12.52 10.20 -3.47
CA HIS A 173 11.30 10.63 -2.84
C HIS A 173 11.49 10.67 -1.31
N ARG A 174 11.85 11.82 -0.82
CA ARG A 174 11.46 12.19 0.55
C ARG A 174 9.95 12.38 0.51
N MET A 175 9.23 11.32 0.74
CA MET A 175 7.80 11.41 0.86
C MET A 175 7.49 12.13 2.17
N ALA A 176 7.11 13.39 2.06
CA ALA A 176 6.32 14.04 3.08
C ALA A 176 4.88 13.44 3.07
N ALA A 177 4.76 12.08 3.00
CA ALA A 177 3.49 11.42 2.73
C ALA A 177 2.40 11.85 3.71
N VAL A 178 2.75 12.06 4.97
CA VAL A 178 1.83 12.54 6.00
C VAL A 178 1.38 13.97 5.67
N ARG A 179 2.32 14.88 5.40
CA ARG A 179 2.01 16.27 5.07
C ARG A 179 1.28 16.39 3.74
N ASP A 180 1.75 15.70 2.71
CA ASP A 180 1.14 15.75 1.37
C ASP A 180 -0.30 15.21 1.41
N TYR A 181 -0.56 14.15 2.18
CA TYR A 181 -1.90 13.63 2.37
C TYR A 181 -2.78 14.60 3.17
N ALA A 182 -2.24 15.22 4.22
CA ALA A 182 -2.95 16.18 5.05
C ALA A 182 -3.30 17.46 4.28
N GLU A 183 -2.32 18.06 3.58
CA GLU A 183 -2.51 19.29 2.81
C GLU A 183 -3.26 19.05 1.49
N GLY A 184 -3.21 17.84 0.96
CA GLY A 184 -3.95 17.42 -0.23
C GLY A 184 -5.36 16.95 0.11
N ARG A 185 -5.52 15.63 0.23
CA ARG A 185 -6.83 14.98 0.35
C ARG A 185 -7.59 15.38 1.62
N LEU A 186 -6.92 15.38 2.79
CA LEU A 186 -7.62 15.71 4.03
C LEU A 186 -8.13 17.14 4.01
N ARG A 187 -7.29 18.11 3.68
CA ARG A 187 -7.64 19.53 3.69
C ARG A 187 -8.72 19.91 2.67
N HIS A 188 -8.67 19.32 1.48
CA HIS A 188 -9.54 19.74 0.37
C HIS A 188 -10.80 18.89 0.18
N GLN A 189 -10.84 17.69 0.73
CA GLN A 189 -11.97 16.77 0.55
C GLN A 189 -12.56 16.31 1.89
N VAL A 190 -11.73 15.74 2.78
CA VAL A 190 -12.20 15.05 3.98
C VAL A 190 -12.65 16.02 5.05
N VAL A 191 -11.81 16.99 5.41
CA VAL A 191 -12.14 17.97 6.47
C VAL A 191 -13.38 18.79 6.11
N PRO A 192 -13.51 19.35 4.89
CA PRO A 192 -14.76 20.02 4.49
C PRO A 192 -15.99 19.13 4.62
N ALA A 193 -15.90 17.86 4.21
CA ALA A 193 -17.02 16.93 4.34
C ALA A 193 -17.38 16.59 5.79
N LEU A 194 -16.41 16.44 6.69
CA LEU A 194 -16.65 16.21 8.11
C LEU A 194 -17.30 17.41 8.79
N LEU A 195 -16.97 18.62 8.36
CA LEU A 195 -17.51 19.89 8.92
C LEU A 195 -18.84 20.30 8.29
N ASP A 196 -19.24 19.69 7.18
CA ASP A 196 -20.54 19.95 6.55
C ASP A 196 -21.69 19.36 7.41
N GLU A 197 -22.55 20.24 7.92
CA GLU A 197 -23.70 19.82 8.70
C GLU A 197 -24.75 19.10 7.85
N GLY A 198 -24.88 19.47 6.57
CA GLY A 198 -25.81 18.84 5.65
C GLY A 198 -25.47 17.37 5.39
N LEU A 199 -24.18 17.09 5.20
CA LEU A 199 -23.70 15.70 5.01
C LEU A 199 -23.93 14.83 6.25
N ALA A 200 -23.83 15.38 7.46
CA ALA A 200 -24.12 14.62 8.68
C ALA A 200 -25.58 14.10 8.74
N HIS A 201 -26.50 14.73 8.02
CA HIS A 201 -27.90 14.29 7.91
C HIS A 201 -28.16 13.35 6.73
N HIS A 202 -27.15 13.08 5.89
CA HIS A 202 -27.29 12.11 4.81
C HIS A 202 -27.64 10.73 5.40
N PRO A 203 -28.66 9.99 4.88
CA PRO A 203 -29.15 8.76 5.51
C PRO A 203 -28.08 7.69 5.73
N LEU A 204 -27.07 7.61 4.83
CA LEU A 204 -25.95 6.68 4.96
C LEU A 204 -25.03 7.05 6.13
N ILE A 205 -24.82 8.35 6.38
CA ILE A 205 -23.99 8.83 7.49
C ILE A 205 -24.77 8.77 8.79
N ALA A 206 -25.98 9.35 8.83
CA ALA A 206 -26.83 9.36 10.02
C ALA A 206 -27.21 7.94 10.48
N GLY A 207 -27.27 6.97 9.56
CA GLY A 207 -27.57 5.57 9.89
C GLY A 207 -26.38 4.78 10.44
N ALA A 208 -25.14 5.21 10.16
CA ALA A 208 -23.93 4.48 10.53
C ALA A 208 -23.11 5.18 11.62
N PHE A 209 -23.06 6.51 11.63
CA PHE A 209 -22.22 7.31 12.53
C PHE A 209 -23.09 7.93 13.62
N SER A 210 -22.79 7.64 14.90
CA SER A 210 -23.48 8.30 16.00
C SER A 210 -23.16 9.80 16.06
N PRO A 211 -24.05 10.65 16.62
CA PRO A 211 -23.77 12.07 16.81
C PRO A 211 -22.47 12.34 17.59
N ASP A 212 -22.18 11.50 18.60
CA ASP A 212 -20.93 11.61 19.36
C ASP A 212 -19.69 11.32 18.49
N LEU A 213 -19.73 10.24 17.69
CA LEU A 213 -18.63 9.92 16.77
C LEU A 213 -18.39 11.04 15.76
N ILE A 214 -19.46 11.61 15.20
CA ILE A 214 -19.38 12.78 14.30
C ILE A 214 -18.70 13.96 15.00
N ALA A 215 -19.11 14.26 16.24
CA ALA A 215 -18.52 15.33 17.04
C ALA A 215 -17.04 15.08 17.35
N ARG A 216 -16.66 13.82 17.65
CA ARG A 216 -15.25 13.44 17.86
C ARG A 216 -14.42 13.61 16.59
N LEU A 217 -14.91 13.15 15.44
CA LEU A 217 -14.25 13.32 14.14
C LEU A 217 -14.05 14.79 13.78
N ARG A 218 -15.04 15.64 14.02
CA ARG A 218 -14.93 17.10 13.82
C ARG A 218 -13.87 17.73 14.71
N ARG A 219 -13.83 17.36 16.00
CA ARG A 219 -12.76 17.83 16.89
C ARG A 219 -11.38 17.38 16.41
N ALA A 220 -11.23 16.14 15.97
CA ALA A 220 -9.98 15.62 15.42
C ALA A 220 -9.58 16.36 14.12
N ALA A 221 -10.54 16.66 13.24
CA ALA A 221 -10.31 17.42 12.02
C ALA A 221 -9.75 18.83 12.29
N HIS A 222 -10.23 19.51 13.35
CA HIS A 222 -9.67 20.79 13.78
C HIS A 222 -8.23 20.69 14.32
N ARG A 223 -7.85 19.53 14.86
CA ARG A 223 -6.50 19.28 15.39
C ARG A 223 -5.55 18.68 14.36
N LEU A 224 -5.96 18.54 13.10
CA LEU A 224 -5.12 17.96 12.04
C LEU A 224 -3.72 18.57 11.95
N PRO A 225 -3.52 19.92 12.04
CA PRO A 225 -2.17 20.49 11.99
C PRO A 225 -1.28 20.02 13.16
N GLU A 226 -1.85 19.90 14.38
CA GLU A 226 -1.12 19.42 15.56
C GLU A 226 -0.66 17.97 15.39
N PHE A 227 -1.51 17.10 14.84
CA PHE A 227 -1.19 15.71 14.58
C PHE A 227 -0.10 15.54 13.51
N VAL A 228 -0.13 16.38 12.47
CA VAL A 228 0.90 16.37 11.42
C VAL A 228 2.25 16.80 12.01
N GLU A 229 2.28 17.89 12.79
CA GLU A 229 3.51 18.36 13.44
C GLU A 229 4.08 17.31 14.39
N GLU A 230 3.23 16.65 15.19
CA GLU A 230 3.65 15.56 16.07
C GLU A 230 4.26 14.38 15.30
N LEU A 231 3.64 13.97 14.19
CA LEU A 231 4.14 12.88 13.33
C LEU A 231 5.47 13.22 12.66
N GLU A 232 5.67 14.48 12.27
CA GLU A 232 6.94 14.94 11.70
C GLU A 232 8.10 14.93 12.71
N GLY A 233 7.78 15.00 14.01
CA GLY A 233 8.73 14.82 15.10
C GLY A 233 9.06 13.36 15.43
N MET A 234 8.36 12.38 14.85
CA MET A 234 8.58 10.97 15.14
C MET A 234 9.85 10.43 14.44
N PRO A 235 10.46 9.36 14.98
CA PRO A 235 11.60 8.69 14.33
C PRO A 235 11.21 8.20 12.94
N LEU A 236 12.03 8.51 11.93
CA LEU A 236 11.83 8.02 10.55
C LEU A 236 12.44 6.63 10.36
N MET A 237 11.66 5.75 9.75
CA MET A 237 11.99 4.36 9.44
C MET A 237 11.82 4.10 7.95
N ALA A 238 12.46 3.05 7.44
CA ALA A 238 12.08 2.53 6.14
C ALA A 238 10.64 2.00 6.22
N SER A 239 9.86 2.28 5.20
CA SER A 239 8.46 1.85 5.11
C SER A 239 8.17 1.35 3.71
N HIS A 240 7.37 0.29 3.60
CA HIS A 240 6.78 -0.13 2.33
C HIS A 240 5.86 0.96 1.77
N GLY A 241 5.18 1.66 2.67
CA GLY A 241 4.31 2.80 2.36
C GLY A 241 2.89 2.43 1.95
N ASP A 242 2.64 1.15 1.63
CA ASP A 242 1.31 0.59 1.33
C ASP A 242 1.26 -0.90 1.71
N ALA A 243 1.61 -1.23 2.95
CA ALA A 243 1.69 -2.62 3.44
C ALA A 243 0.30 -3.22 3.78
N CYS A 244 -0.71 -2.95 2.95
CA CYS A 244 -1.99 -3.63 3.09
C CYS A 244 -1.84 -5.13 2.75
N PRO A 245 -2.68 -6.02 3.31
CA PRO A 245 -2.59 -7.46 3.07
C PRO A 245 -2.60 -7.89 1.61
N ASN A 246 -3.21 -7.09 0.72
CA ASN A 246 -3.17 -7.33 -0.74
C ASN A 246 -1.76 -7.20 -1.35
N ASN A 247 -0.87 -6.45 -0.72
CA ASN A 247 0.50 -6.22 -1.16
C ASN A 247 1.50 -7.15 -0.44
N LEU A 248 1.00 -8.08 0.36
CA LEU A 248 1.76 -9.06 1.13
C LEU A 248 1.38 -10.46 0.65
N LEU A 249 2.07 -10.97 -0.37
CA LEU A 249 1.77 -12.28 -0.94
C LEU A 249 2.33 -13.39 -0.04
N THR A 250 1.47 -14.33 0.34
CA THR A 250 1.85 -15.53 1.07
C THR A 250 2.07 -16.69 0.13
N HIS A 251 2.91 -17.64 0.53
CA HIS A 251 3.28 -18.80 -0.26
C HIS A 251 2.63 -20.08 0.28
N PRO A 252 2.25 -21.02 -0.61
CA PRO A 252 1.67 -22.29 -0.16
C PRO A 252 2.67 -23.17 0.62
N ASP A 253 3.97 -23.08 0.31
CA ASP A 253 5.01 -23.98 0.78
C ASP A 253 6.08 -23.28 1.64
N SER A 254 5.92 -21.99 1.95
CA SER A 254 6.87 -21.22 2.74
C SER A 254 6.13 -20.28 3.69
N THR A 255 6.81 -19.93 4.76
CA THR A 255 6.34 -18.90 5.68
C THR A 255 6.80 -17.49 5.27
N ASP A 256 7.51 -17.34 4.17
CA ASP A 256 7.95 -16.04 3.67
C ASP A 256 6.78 -15.21 3.14
N ILE A 257 6.95 -13.91 3.19
CA ILE A 257 6.02 -12.94 2.61
C ILE A 257 6.74 -12.22 1.46
N THR A 258 6.12 -12.21 0.29
CA THR A 258 6.61 -11.40 -0.83
C THR A 258 5.90 -10.05 -0.85
N LEU A 259 6.67 -8.99 -0.70
CA LEU A 259 6.20 -7.61 -0.81
C LEU A 259 6.06 -7.22 -2.29
N ILE A 260 4.93 -6.61 -2.66
CA ILE A 260 4.68 -6.07 -4.00
C ILE A 260 4.14 -4.65 -3.91
N ASP A 261 4.17 -3.91 -5.03
CA ASP A 261 3.65 -2.54 -5.14
C ASP A 261 4.41 -1.51 -4.29
N PHE A 262 5.67 -1.31 -4.63
CA PHE A 262 6.59 -0.39 -3.93
C PHE A 262 6.42 1.09 -4.33
N GLY A 263 5.25 1.47 -4.85
CA GLY A 263 4.98 2.84 -5.29
C GLY A 263 5.23 3.90 -4.21
N PHE A 264 5.02 3.54 -2.95
CA PHE A 264 5.16 4.44 -1.79
C PHE A 264 6.34 4.10 -0.87
N PHE A 265 7.25 3.22 -1.31
CA PHE A 265 8.44 2.88 -0.52
C PHE A 265 9.31 4.11 -0.23
N GLY A 266 9.71 4.28 1.02
CA GLY A 266 10.56 5.40 1.44
C GLY A 266 10.72 5.50 2.96
N GLU A 267 11.13 6.68 3.45
CA GLU A 267 11.22 6.97 4.88
C GLU A 267 9.90 7.56 5.38
N GLN A 268 9.34 6.97 6.44
CA GLN A 268 8.08 7.36 7.07
C GLN A 268 8.19 7.31 8.61
N PRO A 269 7.27 7.94 9.35
CA PRO A 269 7.23 7.80 10.81
C PRO A 269 7.13 6.33 11.24
N ALA A 270 7.77 5.99 12.36
CA ALA A 270 7.75 4.64 12.91
C ALA A 270 6.31 4.09 13.05
N GLY A 271 6.06 2.87 12.60
CA GLY A 271 4.72 2.27 12.64
C GLY A 271 3.81 2.64 11.47
N PHE A 272 4.30 3.34 10.44
CA PHE A 272 3.49 3.74 9.28
C PHE A 272 2.76 2.56 8.63
N ASP A 273 3.48 1.48 8.35
CA ASP A 273 2.94 0.30 7.67
C ASP A 273 1.87 -0.44 8.49
N LEU A 274 1.84 -0.28 9.82
CA LEU A 274 0.86 -0.93 10.68
C LEU A 274 -0.57 -0.47 10.41
N SER A 275 -0.76 0.79 10.03
CA SER A 275 -2.09 1.34 9.75
C SER A 275 -2.74 0.63 8.57
N GLN A 276 -2.01 0.47 7.47
CA GLN A 276 -2.52 -0.22 6.27
C GLN A 276 -2.66 -1.73 6.50
N LEU A 277 -1.73 -2.33 7.24
CA LEU A 277 -1.80 -3.75 7.60
C LEU A 277 -3.10 -4.07 8.35
N LEU A 278 -3.47 -3.25 9.34
CA LEU A 278 -4.66 -3.47 10.17
C LEU A 278 -5.96 -3.23 9.42
N VAL A 279 -6.06 -2.12 8.68
CA VAL A 279 -7.36 -1.73 8.11
C VAL A 279 -7.61 -2.30 6.72
N GLY A 280 -6.60 -2.82 6.03
CA GLY A 280 -6.73 -3.26 4.63
C GLY A 280 -7.83 -4.30 4.43
N GLU A 281 -7.90 -5.31 5.27
CA GLU A 281 -8.94 -6.35 5.19
C GLU A 281 -10.34 -5.82 5.60
N VAL A 282 -10.40 -4.87 6.55
CA VAL A 282 -11.66 -4.23 6.96
C VAL A 282 -12.20 -3.36 5.83
N GLN A 283 -11.35 -2.58 5.20
CA GLN A 283 -11.74 -1.72 4.06
C GLN A 283 -12.25 -2.52 2.86
N LEU A 284 -11.77 -3.75 2.70
CA LEU A 284 -12.21 -4.67 1.64
C LEU A 284 -13.42 -5.53 2.05
N GLY A 285 -13.96 -5.36 3.26
CA GLY A 285 -15.08 -6.13 3.76
C GLY A 285 -14.75 -7.62 4.02
N ARG A 286 -13.47 -7.97 4.16
CA ARG A 286 -13.02 -9.35 4.40
C ARG A 286 -12.84 -9.67 5.88
N ARG A 287 -12.76 -8.64 6.73
CA ARG A 287 -12.60 -8.73 8.17
C ARG A 287 -13.50 -7.69 8.85
N PRO A 288 -14.17 -8.01 9.97
CA PRO A 288 -15.00 -7.03 10.66
C PRO A 288 -14.14 -6.02 11.44
N ALA A 289 -14.57 -4.76 11.50
CA ALA A 289 -13.88 -3.72 12.28
C ALA A 289 -13.83 -4.03 13.78
N ALA A 290 -14.75 -4.82 14.28
CA ALA A 290 -14.74 -5.29 15.68
C ALA A 290 -13.47 -6.11 16.04
N ALA A 291 -12.76 -6.66 15.07
CA ALA A 291 -11.51 -7.38 15.30
C ALA A 291 -10.29 -6.47 15.49
N LEU A 292 -10.39 -5.17 15.19
CA LEU A 292 -9.24 -4.25 15.15
C LEU A 292 -8.51 -4.13 16.50
N ALA A 293 -9.24 -4.16 17.61
CA ALA A 293 -8.63 -4.05 18.94
C ALA A 293 -7.75 -5.27 19.26
N ASP A 294 -8.27 -6.48 19.04
CA ASP A 294 -7.52 -7.72 19.25
C ASP A 294 -6.34 -7.83 18.28
N ASP A 295 -6.53 -7.37 17.03
CA ASP A 295 -5.47 -7.37 16.02
C ASP A 295 -4.35 -6.38 16.38
N GLU A 296 -4.69 -5.17 16.86
CA GLU A 296 -3.70 -4.17 17.29
C GLU A 296 -2.88 -4.67 18.48
N GLU A 297 -3.52 -5.32 19.46
CA GLU A 297 -2.83 -5.92 20.60
C GLU A 297 -1.82 -7.01 20.18
N ALA A 298 -2.08 -7.72 19.09
CA ALA A 298 -1.16 -8.71 18.54
C ALA A 298 -0.06 -8.10 17.66
N VAL A 299 -0.42 -7.12 16.85
CA VAL A 299 0.41 -6.53 15.77
C VAL A 299 1.48 -5.61 16.33
N LEU A 300 1.12 -4.69 17.24
CA LEU A 300 2.05 -3.66 17.71
C LEU A 300 3.26 -4.23 18.46
N PRO A 301 3.11 -5.13 19.46
CA PRO A 301 4.27 -5.75 20.12
C PRO A 301 5.14 -6.57 19.16
N ALA A 302 4.51 -7.20 18.15
CA ALA A 302 5.24 -7.96 17.14
C ALA A 302 6.14 -7.05 16.29
N TYR A 303 5.61 -5.92 15.84
CA TYR A 303 6.38 -4.91 15.09
C TYR A 303 7.56 -4.37 15.92
N VAL A 304 7.30 -3.98 17.18
CA VAL A 304 8.35 -3.49 18.08
C VAL A 304 9.43 -4.54 18.34
N ARG A 305 9.07 -5.81 18.46
CA ARG A 305 10.03 -6.92 18.53
C ARG A 305 10.88 -6.99 17.26
N GLY A 306 10.27 -6.86 16.08
CA GLY A 306 11.01 -6.81 14.81
C GLY A 306 12.00 -5.65 14.74
N LEU A 307 11.65 -4.46 15.23
CA LEU A 307 12.60 -3.34 15.34
C LEU A 307 13.81 -3.69 16.22
N ARG A 308 13.57 -4.30 17.38
CA ARG A 308 14.62 -4.67 18.33
C ARG A 308 15.56 -5.76 17.81
N ASP A 309 15.03 -6.74 17.09
CA ASP A 309 15.82 -7.83 16.50
C ASP A 309 16.80 -7.32 15.43
N GLU A 310 16.52 -6.19 14.81
CA GLU A 310 17.45 -5.47 13.91
C GLU A 310 18.29 -4.40 14.65
N GLY A 311 18.28 -4.40 15.99
CA GLY A 311 19.11 -3.55 16.84
C GLY A 311 18.60 -2.13 17.05
N LEU A 312 17.33 -1.84 16.74
CA LEU A 312 16.72 -0.53 16.92
C LEU A 312 15.76 -0.51 18.11
N ASP A 313 16.16 0.18 19.18
CA ASP A 313 15.34 0.28 20.39
C ASP A 313 14.51 1.58 20.38
N ILE A 314 13.28 1.46 19.86
CA ILE A 314 12.26 2.49 19.96
C ILE A 314 11.21 2.01 20.97
N SER A 315 10.78 2.88 21.87
CA SER A 315 9.79 2.51 22.89
C SER A 315 8.46 2.11 22.21
N GLU A 316 7.80 1.11 22.77
CA GLU A 316 6.48 0.69 22.29
C GLU A 316 5.47 1.85 22.34
N SER A 317 5.55 2.69 23.38
CA SER A 317 4.68 3.87 23.51
C SER A 317 4.88 4.88 22.35
N THR A 318 6.12 5.10 21.90
CA THR A 318 6.43 5.96 20.75
C THR A 318 5.83 5.38 19.47
N VAL A 319 6.01 4.08 19.22
CA VAL A 319 5.44 3.41 18.03
C VAL A 319 3.91 3.43 18.09
N ARG A 320 3.32 3.13 19.25
CA ARG A 320 1.86 3.14 19.47
C ARG A 320 1.27 4.52 19.21
N ARG A 321 1.88 5.57 19.72
CA ARG A 321 1.43 6.94 19.49
C ARG A 321 1.50 7.33 18.02
N SER A 322 2.62 7.07 17.36
CA SER A 322 2.78 7.32 15.92
C SER A 322 1.75 6.55 15.11
N HIS A 323 1.60 5.25 15.37
CA HIS A 323 0.60 4.39 14.72
C HIS A 323 -0.83 4.90 14.93
N ALA A 324 -1.20 5.30 16.15
CA ALA A 324 -2.53 5.83 16.44
C ALA A 324 -2.86 7.07 15.60
N LEU A 325 -1.91 8.01 15.50
CA LEU A 325 -2.07 9.21 14.68
C LEU A 325 -2.16 8.89 13.19
N LEU A 326 -1.30 8.00 12.69
CA LEU A 326 -1.32 7.55 11.30
C LEU A 326 -2.64 6.86 10.95
N LEU A 327 -3.12 5.97 11.82
CA LEU A 327 -4.41 5.31 11.65
C LEU A 327 -5.56 6.31 11.60
N LEU A 328 -5.55 7.31 12.50
CA LEU A 328 -6.56 8.37 12.47
C LEU A 328 -6.52 9.17 11.17
N LEU A 329 -5.33 9.58 10.71
CA LEU A 329 -5.19 10.40 9.51
C LEU A 329 -5.59 9.64 8.24
N PHE A 330 -5.05 8.43 8.05
CA PHE A 330 -5.23 7.69 6.80
C PHE A 330 -6.54 6.89 6.71
N ALA A 331 -7.12 6.50 7.85
CA ALA A 331 -8.34 5.71 7.89
C ALA A 331 -9.48 6.39 8.66
N GLY A 332 -9.24 6.85 9.88
CA GLY A 332 -10.28 7.36 10.77
C GLY A 332 -10.98 8.61 10.23
N LEU A 333 -10.23 9.66 9.86
CA LEU A 333 -10.83 10.88 9.30
C LEU A 333 -11.49 10.64 7.94
N SER A 334 -10.96 9.72 7.15
CA SER A 334 -11.48 9.37 5.81
C SER A 334 -12.63 8.36 5.83
N ALA A 335 -13.23 8.09 6.99
CA ALA A 335 -14.24 7.05 7.16
C ALA A 335 -15.60 7.39 6.51
N TYR A 336 -15.94 8.66 6.27
CA TYR A 336 -17.16 8.99 5.54
C TYR A 336 -17.13 8.35 4.14
N PRO A 337 -18.20 7.62 3.75
CA PRO A 337 -18.28 6.94 2.45
C PRO A 337 -18.64 7.92 1.33
N LEU A 338 -17.77 8.92 1.09
CA LEU A 338 -18.05 10.05 0.18
C LEU A 338 -18.35 9.58 -1.26
N GLU A 339 -17.74 8.50 -1.68
CA GLU A 339 -17.92 7.90 -3.01
C GLU A 339 -19.30 7.24 -3.20
N HIS A 340 -20.04 6.99 -2.12
CA HIS A 340 -21.35 6.34 -2.15
C HIS A 340 -22.52 7.30 -1.88
N LEU A 341 -22.26 8.57 -1.56
CA LEU A 341 -23.32 9.53 -1.19
C LEU A 341 -24.27 9.86 -2.36
N GLY A 342 -23.83 9.71 -3.60
CA GLY A 342 -24.69 9.90 -4.79
C GLY A 342 -25.52 8.67 -5.17
N GLY A 343 -25.35 7.55 -4.49
CA GLY A 343 -26.01 6.28 -4.78
C GLY A 343 -27.22 5.98 -3.87
N PRO A 344 -27.93 4.87 -4.13
CA PRO A 344 -29.02 4.42 -3.26
C PRO A 344 -28.46 3.94 -1.92
N VAL A 345 -29.21 4.22 -0.85
CA VAL A 345 -28.90 3.70 0.48
C VAL A 345 -29.44 2.28 0.59
N THR A 346 -28.59 1.29 0.35
CA THR A 346 -28.92 -0.13 0.49
C THR A 346 -28.48 -0.68 1.85
N PRO A 347 -29.01 -1.84 2.28
CA PRO A 347 -28.53 -2.49 3.50
C PRO A 347 -27.03 -2.78 3.47
N GLU A 348 -26.49 -3.16 2.32
CA GLU A 348 -25.06 -3.45 2.12
C GLU A 348 -24.21 -2.18 2.24
N ALA A 349 -24.65 -1.07 1.63
CA ALA A 349 -23.99 0.23 1.75
C ALA A 349 -23.99 0.72 3.21
N LEU A 350 -25.11 0.52 3.92
CA LEU A 350 -25.19 0.89 5.34
C LEU A 350 -24.30 0.01 6.22
N ALA A 351 -24.23 -1.29 5.95
CA ALA A 351 -23.31 -2.19 6.65
C ALA A 351 -21.85 -1.78 6.44
N ALA A 352 -21.45 -1.50 5.19
CA ALA A 352 -20.10 -1.03 4.89
C ALA A 352 -19.78 0.33 5.57
N ALA A 353 -20.74 1.25 5.61
CA ALA A 353 -20.59 2.52 6.32
C ALA A 353 -20.46 2.30 7.85
N SER A 354 -21.16 1.31 8.42
CA SER A 354 -21.06 0.96 9.83
C SER A 354 -19.69 0.38 10.19
N GLU A 355 -19.09 -0.45 9.33
CA GLU A 355 -17.71 -0.94 9.52
C GLU A 355 -16.70 0.24 9.52
N ARG A 356 -16.88 1.20 8.60
CA ARG A 356 -16.04 2.42 8.57
C ARG A 356 -16.22 3.29 9.82
N ALA A 357 -17.45 3.39 10.34
CA ALA A 357 -17.73 4.12 11.58
C ALA A 357 -17.04 3.47 12.79
N GLN A 358 -17.08 2.13 12.89
CA GLN A 358 -16.38 1.39 13.94
C GLN A 358 -14.86 1.56 13.83
N MET A 359 -14.30 1.49 12.61
CA MET A 359 -12.88 1.75 12.36
C MET A 359 -12.48 3.17 12.78
N ALA A 360 -13.31 4.18 12.48
CA ALA A 360 -13.07 5.56 12.91
C ALA A 360 -13.14 5.72 14.44
N ALA A 361 -14.09 5.07 15.09
CA ALA A 361 -14.19 5.06 16.55
C ALA A 361 -12.94 4.44 17.18
N PHE A 362 -12.51 3.28 16.69
CA PHE A 362 -11.28 2.61 17.14
C PHE A 362 -10.04 3.51 16.99
N ALA A 363 -9.87 4.17 15.84
CA ALA A 363 -8.74 5.08 15.61
C ALA A 363 -8.73 6.27 16.59
N LEU A 364 -9.91 6.84 16.88
CA LEU A 364 -10.05 7.92 17.87
C LEU A 364 -9.78 7.43 19.29
N ASP A 365 -10.28 6.24 19.66
CA ASP A 365 -10.03 5.65 20.98
C ASP A 365 -8.54 5.40 21.21
N LEU A 366 -7.84 4.92 20.17
CA LEU A 366 -6.39 4.69 20.22
C LEU A 366 -5.60 6.01 20.38
N VAL A 367 -6.01 7.08 19.70
CA VAL A 367 -5.41 8.41 19.85
C VAL A 367 -5.66 8.95 21.26
N ASP A 368 -6.87 8.83 21.78
CA ASP A 368 -7.24 9.28 23.14
C ASP A 368 -6.44 8.52 24.21
N ALA A 369 -6.30 7.19 24.07
CA ALA A 369 -5.54 6.33 24.98
C ALA A 369 -4.03 6.61 24.98
N THR A 370 -3.48 7.17 23.91
CA THR A 370 -2.05 7.48 23.76
C THR A 370 -1.73 8.97 23.96
N SER A 371 -2.73 9.81 24.24
CA SER A 371 -2.54 11.22 24.58
C SER A 371 -2.05 11.32 26.04
N SER A 372 -0.79 11.71 26.24
CA SER A 372 -0.16 11.89 27.55
C SER A 372 -0.38 13.30 28.07
#